data_7815bc2651394254061f46e9fa6b2a8f
#
_entry.id   7815bc2651394254061f46e9fa6b2a8f
#
_cell.length_a   1.000
_cell.length_b   1.000
_cell.length_c   1.000
_cell.angle_alpha   90.00
_cell.angle_beta   90.00
_cell.angle_gamma   90.00
#
_symmetry.space_group_name_H-M   'P 1'
#
loop_
_entity.id
_entity.type
_entity.pdbx_description
1 polymer ?
#
loop_
_entity_poly.entity_id
_entity_poly.type
_entity_poly.pdbx_seq_one_letter_code
_entity_poly.pdbx_strand_id
1 'polypeptide(L)'
;MKSTQNARTQMTRLFVAASALVVLAACKSSWVQITPEGRNVQVATAAQVSSCTRVGTANVNALDSIGFIQRGANRLQDELVSLARNEGGRLGGNRVVPESTINEGRQTFGVFRC
;
A
#
# COMPACT_ATOMS: atom_id res chain seq x y z
N MET A 1 8.45 -25.92 -48.96
CA MET A 1 8.13 -26.66 -47.71
C MET A 1 8.95 -26.28 -46.51
N LYS A 2 10.17 -25.78 -46.64
CA LYS A 2 11.00 -25.36 -45.51
C LYS A 2 10.55 -24.05 -44.83
N SER A 3 9.85 -23.17 -45.52
CA SER A 3 9.36 -21.89 -44.97
C SER A 3 8.19 -22.02 -43.99
N THR A 4 7.38 -23.06 -44.09
CA THR A 4 6.22 -23.28 -43.24
C THR A 4 6.60 -23.80 -41.84
N GLN A 5 7.69 -24.57 -41.74
CA GLN A 5 8.19 -25.07 -40.45
C GLN A 5 8.88 -23.96 -39.63
N ASN A 6 9.58 -23.03 -40.28
CA ASN A 6 10.23 -21.92 -39.61
C ASN A 6 9.22 -20.94 -39.01
N ALA A 7 8.08 -20.71 -39.66
CA ALA A 7 7.04 -19.83 -39.13
C ALA A 7 6.36 -20.42 -37.88
N ARG A 8 6.14 -21.73 -37.84
CA ARG A 8 5.56 -22.38 -36.65
C ARG A 8 6.51 -22.37 -35.44
N THR A 9 7.79 -22.57 -35.70
CA THR A 9 8.82 -22.53 -34.62
C THR A 9 9.01 -21.11 -34.08
N GLN A 10 8.89 -20.12 -34.93
CA GLN A 10 8.97 -18.71 -34.52
C GLN A 10 7.76 -18.28 -33.69
N MET A 11 6.55 -18.70 -34.04
CA MET A 11 5.34 -18.43 -33.27
C MET A 11 5.39 -19.05 -31.88
N THR A 12 5.87 -20.26 -31.75
CA THR A 12 5.98 -20.95 -30.45
C THR A 12 6.94 -20.21 -29.50
N ARG A 13 8.02 -19.67 -30.03
CA ARG A 13 8.98 -18.90 -29.23
C ARG A 13 8.43 -17.56 -28.74
N LEU A 14 7.61 -16.90 -29.53
CA LEU A 14 6.97 -15.64 -29.15
C LEU A 14 5.92 -15.83 -28.05
N PHE A 15 5.16 -16.92 -28.06
CA PHE A 15 4.17 -17.24 -27.03
C PHE A 15 4.82 -17.54 -25.67
N VAL A 16 5.94 -18.21 -25.63
CA VAL A 16 6.69 -18.52 -24.40
C VAL A 16 7.26 -17.25 -23.75
N ALA A 17 7.75 -16.30 -24.52
CA ALA A 17 8.27 -15.05 -24.03
C ALA A 17 7.16 -14.13 -23.43
N ALA A 18 5.98 -14.11 -24.02
CA ALA A 18 4.84 -13.35 -23.52
C ALA A 18 4.31 -13.89 -22.18
N SER A 19 4.30 -15.22 -21.99
CA SER A 19 3.86 -15.85 -20.74
C SER A 19 4.78 -15.53 -19.55
N ALA A 20 6.09 -15.42 -19.76
CA ALA A 20 7.05 -15.09 -18.72
C ALA A 20 6.89 -13.66 -18.17
N LEU A 21 6.47 -12.71 -19.00
CA LEU A 21 6.23 -11.31 -18.60
C LEU A 21 5.00 -11.14 -17.71
N VAL A 22 3.95 -11.94 -17.93
CA VAL A 22 2.72 -11.90 -17.13
C VAL A 22 2.94 -12.40 -15.70
N VAL A 23 3.82 -13.40 -15.50
CA VAL A 23 4.14 -13.94 -14.17
C VAL A 23 4.90 -12.94 -13.31
N LEU A 24 5.77 -12.11 -13.89
CA LEU A 24 6.51 -11.08 -13.16
C LEU A 24 5.61 -9.93 -12.66
N ALA A 25 4.53 -9.60 -13.35
CA ALA A 25 3.58 -8.58 -12.94
C ALA A 25 2.73 -9.02 -11.73
N ALA A 26 2.51 -10.33 -11.52
CA ALA A 26 1.72 -10.86 -10.41
C ALA A 26 2.45 -10.81 -9.05
N CYS A 27 3.77 -10.58 -9.00
CA CYS A 27 4.56 -10.57 -7.77
C CYS A 27 4.54 -9.24 -6.99
N LYS A 28 3.80 -8.23 -7.45
CA LYS A 28 3.74 -6.90 -6.85
C LYS A 28 2.50 -6.64 -5.98
N SER A 29 1.82 -7.67 -5.48
CA SER A 29 0.66 -7.47 -4.61
C SER A 29 1.10 -7.01 -3.22
N SER A 30 0.64 -5.84 -2.77
CA SER A 30 0.75 -5.40 -1.38
C SER A 30 -0.47 -5.85 -0.59
N TRP A 31 -0.28 -6.13 0.70
CA TRP A 31 -1.34 -6.62 1.58
C TRP A 31 -2.43 -5.57 1.85
N VAL A 32 -2.04 -4.30 1.97
CA VAL A 32 -2.97 -3.19 2.13
C VAL A 32 -2.88 -2.31 0.89
N GLN A 33 -3.99 -2.14 0.21
CA GLN A 33 -4.09 -1.29 -0.97
C GLN A 33 -4.29 0.17 -0.55
N ILE A 34 -3.55 1.08 -1.17
CA ILE A 34 -3.78 2.51 -0.99
C ILE A 34 -4.97 2.93 -1.85
N THR A 35 -5.98 3.52 -1.21
CA THR A 35 -7.14 4.07 -1.90
C THR A 35 -6.75 5.31 -2.73
N PRO A 36 -7.55 5.71 -3.73
CA PRO A 36 -7.30 6.96 -4.46
C PRO A 36 -7.16 8.18 -3.54
N GLU A 37 -7.98 8.28 -2.52
CA GLU A 37 -7.91 9.36 -1.52
C GLU A 37 -6.63 9.27 -0.68
N GLY A 38 -6.23 8.06 -0.31
CA GLY A 38 -5.03 7.81 0.50
C GLY A 38 -3.73 8.12 -0.23
N ARG A 39 -3.71 8.11 -1.55
CA ARG A 39 -2.50 8.41 -2.35
C ARG A 39 -1.96 9.82 -2.11
N ASN A 40 -2.83 10.77 -1.84
CA ASN A 40 -2.47 12.17 -1.61
C ASN A 40 -2.14 12.46 -0.14
N VAL A 41 -2.24 11.47 0.73
CA VAL A 41 -1.95 11.60 2.16
C VAL A 41 -0.51 11.20 2.44
N GLN A 42 0.24 12.04 3.12
CA GLN A 42 1.63 11.78 3.51
C GLN A 42 1.75 11.67 5.02
N VAL A 43 2.70 10.88 5.48
CA VAL A 43 3.08 10.83 6.88
C VAL A 43 3.90 12.07 7.21
N ALA A 44 3.59 12.72 8.33
CA ALA A 44 4.27 13.90 8.80
C ALA A 44 4.59 13.80 10.29
N THR A 45 5.42 14.70 10.78
CA THR A 45 5.68 14.89 12.20
C THR A 45 4.74 15.95 12.78
N ALA A 46 4.60 15.98 14.10
CA ALA A 46 3.80 17.01 14.78
C ALA A 46 4.28 18.42 14.46
N ALA A 47 5.59 18.62 14.33
CA ALA A 47 6.16 19.92 13.97
C ALA A 47 5.76 20.37 12.56
N GLN A 48 5.69 19.44 11.61
CA GLN A 48 5.35 19.73 10.21
C GLN A 48 3.88 20.12 10.02
N VAL A 49 3.00 19.75 10.93
CA VAL A 49 1.56 20.05 10.86
C VAL A 49 1.12 21.13 11.85
N SER A 50 2.05 21.83 12.50
CA SER A 50 1.76 22.82 13.54
C SER A 50 0.84 23.96 13.09
N SER A 51 0.91 24.34 11.81
CA SER A 51 0.05 25.37 11.20
C SER A 51 -1.13 24.80 10.41
N CYS A 52 -1.29 23.48 10.42
CA CYS A 52 -2.36 22.81 9.67
C CYS A 52 -3.62 22.64 10.52
N THR A 53 -4.74 22.40 9.86
CA THR A 53 -6.02 22.14 10.52
C THR A 53 -6.18 20.66 10.84
N ARG A 54 -6.43 20.32 12.10
CA ARG A 54 -6.79 18.94 12.46
C ARG A 54 -8.21 18.64 11.97
N VAL A 55 -8.38 17.57 11.21
CA VAL A 55 -9.67 17.15 10.64
C VAL A 55 -10.21 15.88 11.27
N GLY A 56 -9.40 15.15 12.02
CA GLY A 56 -9.86 13.93 12.68
C GLY A 56 -8.75 13.09 13.27
N THR A 57 -9.12 11.88 13.63
CA THR A 57 -8.22 10.87 14.18
C THR A 57 -8.45 9.56 13.44
N ALA A 58 -7.39 8.89 13.05
CA ALA A 58 -7.42 7.57 12.44
C ALA A 58 -6.93 6.53 13.45
N ASN A 59 -7.83 5.69 13.93
CA ASN A 59 -7.52 4.53 14.75
C ASN A 59 -7.46 3.31 13.84
N VAL A 60 -6.28 2.78 13.60
CA VAL A 60 -6.06 1.71 12.63
C VAL A 60 -5.62 0.42 13.30
N ASN A 61 -6.03 -0.70 12.70
CA ASN A 61 -5.78 -2.03 13.22
C ASN A 61 -5.41 -2.95 12.05
N ALA A 62 -4.23 -3.52 12.11
CA ALA A 62 -3.72 -4.43 11.09
C ALA A 62 -3.97 -5.91 11.40
N LEU A 63 -4.47 -6.25 12.60
CA LEU A 63 -4.70 -7.65 12.99
C LEU A 63 -5.83 -8.31 12.19
N ASP A 64 -6.84 -7.55 11.81
CA ASP A 64 -8.03 -8.08 11.13
C ASP A 64 -7.79 -8.43 9.67
N SER A 65 -6.72 -7.93 9.07
CA SER A 65 -6.49 -8.10 7.65
C SER A 65 -5.80 -9.41 7.27
N ILE A 66 -5.08 -10.08 8.16
CA ILE A 66 -4.28 -11.27 7.80
C ILE A 66 -4.20 -12.33 8.92
N GLY A 67 -4.99 -12.26 9.98
CA GLY A 67 -4.85 -13.20 11.07
C GLY A 67 -3.48 -13.14 11.76
N PHE A 68 -3.13 -14.17 12.49
CA PHE A 68 -1.94 -14.23 13.34
C PHE A 68 -0.63 -14.51 12.60
N ILE A 69 -0.38 -13.94 11.45
CA ILE A 69 0.92 -14.13 10.81
C ILE A 69 1.93 -13.22 11.51
N GLN A 70 3.00 -13.81 12.02
CA GLN A 70 4.11 -13.07 12.59
C GLN A 70 4.74 -12.20 11.51
N ARG A 71 4.53 -10.90 11.62
CA ARG A 71 5.12 -9.91 10.71
C ARG A 71 6.30 -9.28 11.39
N GLY A 72 7.33 -8.96 10.62
CA GLY A 72 8.38 -8.09 11.08
C GLY A 72 7.80 -6.72 11.47
N ALA A 73 8.39 -6.06 12.46
CA ALA A 73 7.93 -4.77 12.97
C ALA A 73 7.80 -3.70 11.87
N ASN A 74 8.71 -3.69 10.90
CA ASN A 74 8.69 -2.75 9.78
C ASN A 74 7.46 -2.95 8.87
N ARG A 75 7.10 -4.20 8.61
CA ARG A 75 5.95 -4.51 7.77
C ARG A 75 4.64 -4.14 8.43
N LEU A 76 4.52 -4.38 9.73
CA LEU A 76 3.36 -3.97 10.50
C LEU A 76 3.20 -2.45 10.49
N GLN A 77 4.30 -1.71 10.69
CA GLN A 77 4.29 -0.25 10.62
C GLN A 77 3.85 0.24 9.24
N ASP A 78 4.35 -0.35 8.16
CA ASP A 78 3.97 0.03 6.80
C ASP A 78 2.48 -0.21 6.53
N GLU A 79 1.92 -1.29 7.03
CA GLU A 79 0.50 -1.57 6.89
C GLU A 79 -0.36 -0.58 7.67
N LEU A 80 0.03 -0.27 8.90
CA LEU A 80 -0.68 0.71 9.72
C LEU A 80 -0.64 2.10 9.10
N VAL A 81 0.51 2.50 8.54
CA VAL A 81 0.64 3.75 7.79
C VAL A 81 -0.28 3.76 6.57
N SER A 82 -0.35 2.67 5.83
CA SER A 82 -1.25 2.58 4.67
C SER A 82 -2.71 2.71 5.06
N LEU A 83 -3.12 2.04 6.14
CA LEU A 83 -4.47 2.16 6.69
C LEU A 83 -4.77 3.59 7.17
N ALA A 84 -3.81 4.22 7.82
CA ALA A 84 -3.95 5.60 8.29
C ALA A 84 -4.08 6.59 7.13
N ARG A 85 -3.31 6.41 6.07
CA ARG A 85 -3.40 7.22 4.85
C ARG A 85 -4.77 7.09 4.19
N ASN A 86 -5.29 5.87 4.09
CA ASN A 86 -6.62 5.62 3.53
C ASN A 86 -7.70 6.30 4.36
N GLU A 87 -7.66 6.15 5.67
CA GLU A 87 -8.63 6.78 6.58
C GLU A 87 -8.46 8.30 6.59
N GLY A 88 -7.23 8.79 6.59
CA GLY A 88 -6.94 10.22 6.52
C GLY A 88 -7.51 10.87 5.26
N GLY A 89 -7.35 10.20 4.11
CA GLY A 89 -7.94 10.66 2.85
C GLY A 89 -9.46 10.66 2.88
N ARG A 90 -10.06 9.63 3.47
CA ARG A 90 -11.52 9.55 3.66
C ARG A 90 -12.05 10.69 4.50
N LEU A 91 -11.29 11.11 5.52
CA LEU A 91 -11.65 12.22 6.42
C LEU A 91 -11.36 13.61 5.81
N GLY A 92 -10.81 13.67 4.62
CA GLY A 92 -10.50 14.93 3.93
C GLY A 92 -9.15 15.54 4.32
N GLY A 93 -8.28 14.77 4.96
CA GLY A 93 -6.91 15.18 5.29
C GLY A 93 -5.91 14.89 4.19
N ASN A 94 -4.74 15.50 4.28
CA ASN A 94 -3.59 15.22 3.42
C ASN A 94 -2.30 14.93 4.19
N ARG A 95 -2.38 14.89 5.52
CA ARG A 95 -1.26 14.51 6.41
C ARG A 95 -1.78 13.64 7.54
N VAL A 96 -1.02 12.62 7.90
CA VAL A 96 -1.26 11.79 9.09
C VAL A 96 0.00 11.79 9.95
N VAL A 97 -0.18 11.88 11.26
CA VAL A 97 0.90 11.96 12.24
C VAL A 97 0.70 10.85 13.27
N PRO A 98 1.68 9.96 13.47
CA PRO A 98 1.59 8.97 14.55
C PRO A 98 1.47 9.66 15.91
N GLU A 99 0.46 9.31 16.66
CA GLU A 99 0.20 9.86 18.00
C GLU A 99 0.32 8.81 19.10
N SER A 100 0.51 7.54 18.72
CA SER A 100 0.78 6.46 19.66
C SER A 100 1.88 5.55 19.14
N THR A 101 2.40 4.70 20.03
CA THR A 101 3.18 3.53 19.62
C THR A 101 2.23 2.45 19.11
N ILE A 102 2.79 1.43 18.45
CA ILE A 102 2.02 0.26 18.05
C ILE A 102 1.77 -0.60 19.28
N ASN A 103 0.52 -0.93 19.54
CA ASN A 103 0.10 -1.80 20.61
C ASN A 103 -0.93 -2.81 20.09
N GLU A 104 -0.60 -4.08 20.19
CA GLU A 104 -1.45 -5.19 19.74
C GLU A 104 -1.96 -5.01 18.29
N GLY A 105 -1.07 -4.58 17.40
CA GLY A 105 -1.38 -4.35 16.00
C GLY A 105 -2.22 -3.10 15.72
N ARG A 106 -2.38 -2.21 16.70
CA ARG A 106 -3.16 -0.98 16.60
C ARG A 106 -2.26 0.24 16.75
N GLN A 107 -2.63 1.32 16.08
CA GLN A 107 -1.97 2.60 16.21
C GLN A 107 -2.95 3.74 15.95
N THR A 108 -2.75 4.86 16.62
CA THR A 108 -3.55 6.07 16.45
C THR A 108 -2.74 7.13 15.71
N PHE A 109 -3.38 7.76 14.73
CA PHE A 109 -2.81 8.85 13.94
C PHE A 109 -3.72 10.08 14.04
N GLY A 110 -3.12 11.25 14.16
CA GLY A 110 -3.83 12.50 13.92
C GLY A 110 -3.94 12.75 12.43
N VAL A 111 -5.07 13.28 11.98
CA VAL A 111 -5.32 13.61 10.57
C VAL A 111 -5.41 15.12 10.42
N PHE A 112 -4.65 15.65 9.47
CA PHE A 112 -4.52 17.10 9.27
C PHE A 112 -4.71 17.44 7.80
N ARG A 113 -5.19 18.64 7.58
CA ARG A 113 -5.21 19.29 6.28
C ARG A 113 -4.27 20.49 6.28
N CYS A 114 -3.29 20.40 5.43
CA CYS A 114 -2.29 21.44 5.23
C CYS A 114 -2.46 22.14 3.88
#